data_b6064ad52476a88489f1767092b4561b
#
_entry.id   b6064ad52476a88489f1767092b4561b
#
_cell.length_a   1.000
_cell.length_b   1.000
_cell.length_c   1.000
_cell.angle_alpha   90.00
_cell.angle_beta   90.00
_cell.angle_gamma   90.00
#
_symmetry.space_group_name_H-M   'P 1'
#
loop_
_entity.id
_entity.type
_entity.pdbx_description
1 polymer ?
#
loop_
_entity_poly.entity_id
_entity_poly.type
_entity_poly.pdbx_seq_one_letter_code
_entity_poly.pdbx_strand_id
1 'polypeptide(L)'
;MPNNQLKSTLRFYFITDEDATGFSPEKQVRIAIKAGATLVQYRNKSFSSRFFEEVAVIKNICKCNAIPFIINDDILLAKAVMADGVHLGQDDEDPALAKRILGLQAIVGKSVSNIDELNASDLSFCDYVGTGPVFSTLTKVDAKQVIGLSGLKAVVKASPIPVVAIGGIDQTTAASCFEQGASGIAVISVVTRAKDPLQNALEVASACGCKPPSAVLSPWNDEFALIKKLVKQIPADSYLRIPAGDDACLLMPINHPVITTDTQKEGVHFRLDWQTPEEVGRKAVEVTLSDLAASYAAPISLFVNLALPDYTSDLTVENIYKGIKKSLAKHNCTLGGGNISAGFELTLDLFAIGRGREDIFPVRSAARPGYNLYCTGPLGLSRAGLEALIRKDDTFDELTAKFKFPSARFDAAQVLAENGVTCVIDVSDGLAGDAKRIAEASEVSVSIDLTPRAFHPTLVSFCKKYRLSPEEMVLAGGEDYELLFACTPGLFENIEKELPSAFSVGSCLEFQGTHMVNMPGNISSFQHGIR
;
A
#
# COMPACT_ATOMS: atom_id res chain seq x y z
N MET A 1 -4.99 -9.39 27.03
CA MET A 1 -6.43 -9.34 26.64
C MET A 1 -7.32 -9.88 27.75
N PRO A 2 -8.58 -9.42 27.93
CA PRO A 2 -9.53 -10.09 28.80
C PRO A 2 -9.79 -11.54 28.33
N ASN A 3 -9.97 -12.47 29.26
CA ASN A 3 -10.07 -13.91 28.95
C ASN A 3 -11.17 -14.27 27.90
N ASN A 4 -12.30 -13.55 27.92
CA ASN A 4 -13.37 -13.78 26.95
C ASN A 4 -13.01 -13.30 25.54
N GLN A 5 -12.25 -12.22 25.39
CA GLN A 5 -11.78 -11.72 24.11
C GLN A 5 -10.72 -12.65 23.51
N LEU A 6 -9.81 -13.17 24.33
CA LEU A 6 -8.81 -14.13 23.88
C LEU A 6 -9.46 -15.43 23.36
N LYS A 7 -10.46 -15.97 24.06
CA LYS A 7 -11.19 -17.17 23.63
C LYS A 7 -11.89 -16.98 22.27
N SER A 8 -12.48 -15.80 22.02
CA SER A 8 -13.07 -15.49 20.71
C SER A 8 -12.00 -15.38 19.63
N THR A 9 -10.85 -14.81 19.94
CA THR A 9 -9.70 -14.73 19.01
C THR A 9 -9.15 -16.11 18.63
N LEU A 10 -9.13 -17.07 19.53
CA LEU A 10 -8.59 -18.41 19.27
C LEU A 10 -9.56 -19.34 18.53
N ARG A 11 -10.80 -18.95 18.28
CA ARG A 11 -11.90 -19.83 17.89
C ARG A 11 -11.68 -20.55 16.56
N PHE A 12 -11.36 -19.80 15.51
CA PHE A 12 -10.97 -20.33 14.20
C PHE A 12 -9.58 -19.81 13.84
N TYR A 13 -8.59 -20.60 14.16
CA TYR A 13 -7.19 -20.29 14.02
C TYR A 13 -6.63 -20.91 12.74
N PHE A 14 -6.26 -20.06 11.79
CA PHE A 14 -5.68 -20.51 10.52
C PHE A 14 -4.15 -20.41 10.57
N ILE A 15 -3.46 -21.43 10.05
CA ILE A 15 -2.01 -21.51 9.93
C ILE A 15 -1.65 -21.69 8.47
N THR A 16 -0.69 -20.90 7.93
CA THR A 16 -0.24 -21.01 6.54
C THR A 16 0.53 -22.31 6.28
N ASP A 17 0.46 -22.76 5.03
CA ASP A 17 1.13 -23.97 4.53
C ASP A 17 2.12 -23.57 3.43
N GLU A 18 3.41 -23.61 3.70
CA GLU A 18 4.47 -23.28 2.74
C GLU A 18 4.60 -24.30 1.61
N ASP A 19 4.12 -25.54 1.85
CA ASP A 19 4.21 -26.66 0.91
C ASP A 19 3.00 -26.76 -0.04
N ALA A 20 2.01 -25.89 0.08
CA ALA A 20 0.82 -25.90 -0.76
C ALA A 20 1.14 -25.41 -2.18
N THR A 21 1.31 -26.36 -3.11
CA THR A 21 1.72 -26.06 -4.49
C THR A 21 0.67 -25.21 -5.22
N GLY A 22 1.11 -24.08 -5.79
CA GLY A 22 0.25 -23.16 -6.56
C GLY A 22 -0.72 -22.33 -5.72
N PHE A 23 -0.61 -22.38 -4.40
CA PHE A 23 -1.49 -21.68 -3.47
C PHE A 23 -0.69 -20.91 -2.43
N SER A 24 -0.29 -19.68 -2.77
CA SER A 24 0.60 -18.85 -1.94
C SER A 24 0.02 -18.58 -0.55
N PRO A 25 0.86 -18.44 0.50
CA PRO A 25 0.44 -18.10 1.87
C PRO A 25 -0.50 -16.88 1.92
N GLU A 26 -0.26 -15.87 1.10
CA GLU A 26 -1.13 -14.71 0.97
C GLU A 26 -2.56 -15.09 0.56
N LYS A 27 -2.71 -15.89 -0.52
CA LYS A 27 -4.04 -16.36 -0.98
C LYS A 27 -4.72 -17.22 0.07
N GLN A 28 -3.97 -18.08 0.77
CA GLN A 28 -4.48 -18.92 1.85
C GLN A 28 -5.09 -18.06 2.96
N VAL A 29 -4.37 -17.01 3.40
CA VAL A 29 -4.81 -16.09 4.45
C VAL A 29 -6.07 -15.32 4.02
N ARG A 30 -6.12 -14.81 2.79
CA ARG A 30 -7.32 -14.13 2.27
C ARG A 30 -8.55 -15.03 2.32
N ILE A 31 -8.44 -16.28 1.91
CA ILE A 31 -9.54 -17.25 1.95
C ILE A 31 -9.96 -17.54 3.39
N ALA A 32 -9.00 -17.77 4.30
CA ALA A 32 -9.31 -18.05 5.68
C ALA A 32 -10.04 -16.87 6.37
N ILE A 33 -9.58 -15.65 6.14
CA ILE A 33 -10.23 -14.43 6.68
C ILE A 33 -11.62 -14.27 6.08
N LYS A 34 -11.79 -14.45 4.77
CA LYS A 34 -13.10 -14.39 4.09
C LYS A 34 -14.08 -15.40 4.65
N ALA A 35 -13.61 -16.56 5.08
CA ALA A 35 -14.44 -17.56 5.73
C ALA A 35 -14.75 -17.26 7.20
N GLY A 36 -14.02 -16.35 7.85
CA GLY A 36 -14.24 -15.97 9.24
C GLY A 36 -13.16 -16.44 10.22
N ALA A 37 -11.93 -16.64 9.73
CA ALA A 37 -10.79 -16.90 10.62
C ALA A 37 -10.63 -15.76 11.63
N THR A 38 -10.36 -16.12 12.89
CA THR A 38 -10.26 -15.19 14.02
C THR A 38 -8.83 -14.96 14.48
N LEU A 39 -7.89 -15.76 14.00
CA LEU A 39 -6.44 -15.65 14.24
C LEU A 39 -5.71 -16.24 13.03
N VAL A 40 -4.63 -15.60 12.62
CA VAL A 40 -3.75 -16.09 11.55
C VAL A 40 -2.33 -16.27 12.07
N GLN A 41 -1.72 -17.43 11.79
CA GLN A 41 -0.30 -17.70 12.01
C GLN A 41 0.42 -17.87 10.68
N TYR A 42 1.49 -17.11 10.50
CA TYR A 42 2.44 -17.38 9.44
C TYR A 42 3.43 -18.44 9.88
N ARG A 43 3.51 -19.52 9.13
CA ARG A 43 4.44 -20.63 9.35
C ARG A 43 5.19 -20.93 8.06
N ASN A 44 6.51 -20.76 8.10
CA ASN A 44 7.43 -21.12 7.05
C ASN A 44 8.73 -21.62 7.71
N LYS A 45 8.98 -22.92 7.67
CA LYS A 45 10.20 -23.52 8.26
C LYS A 45 11.45 -23.29 7.42
N SER A 46 11.26 -22.93 6.15
CA SER A 46 12.33 -22.56 5.21
C SER A 46 12.51 -21.05 5.10
N PHE A 47 12.04 -20.28 6.12
CA PHE A 47 12.08 -18.81 6.09
C PHE A 47 13.49 -18.28 5.84
N SER A 48 13.59 -17.30 4.97
CA SER A 48 14.79 -16.50 4.71
C SER A 48 14.37 -15.06 4.38
N SER A 49 15.31 -14.14 4.32
CA SER A 49 15.04 -12.73 4.06
C SER A 49 14.23 -12.46 2.78
N ARG A 50 14.27 -13.36 1.79
CA ARG A 50 13.47 -13.27 0.55
C ARG A 50 11.96 -13.33 0.79
N PHE A 51 11.51 -13.88 1.92
CA PHE A 51 10.07 -13.97 2.27
C PHE A 51 9.59 -12.81 3.13
N PHE A 52 10.45 -11.83 3.44
CA PHE A 52 10.09 -10.72 4.32
C PHE A 52 8.91 -9.90 3.76
N GLU A 53 8.86 -9.70 2.45
CA GLU A 53 7.75 -9.00 1.78
C GLU A 53 6.45 -9.77 1.89
N GLU A 54 6.48 -11.09 1.69
CA GLU A 54 5.30 -11.95 1.83
C GLU A 54 4.71 -11.83 3.25
N VAL A 55 5.55 -11.87 4.27
CA VAL A 55 5.12 -11.72 5.66
C VAL A 55 4.53 -10.33 5.91
N ALA A 56 5.15 -9.27 5.36
CA ALA A 56 4.65 -7.90 5.50
C ALA A 56 3.29 -7.71 4.81
N VAL A 57 3.09 -8.29 3.62
CA VAL A 57 1.81 -8.28 2.92
C VAL A 57 0.73 -9.01 3.74
N ILE A 58 1.03 -10.22 4.25
CA ILE A 58 0.10 -11.00 5.07
C ILE A 58 -0.25 -10.24 6.36
N LYS A 59 0.73 -9.63 7.02
CA LYS A 59 0.49 -8.79 8.20
C LYS A 59 -0.46 -7.64 7.89
N ASN A 60 -0.28 -6.98 6.73
CA ASN A 60 -1.16 -5.89 6.33
C ASN A 60 -2.59 -6.38 6.05
N ILE A 61 -2.75 -7.52 5.37
CA ILE A 61 -4.07 -8.15 5.15
C ILE A 61 -4.77 -8.40 6.49
N CYS A 62 -4.09 -9.01 7.45
CA CYS A 62 -4.65 -9.29 8.77
C CYS A 62 -5.05 -8.00 9.50
N LYS A 63 -4.19 -6.97 9.46
CA LYS A 63 -4.44 -5.66 10.08
C LYS A 63 -5.67 -4.97 9.49
N CYS A 64 -5.81 -4.94 8.15
CA CYS A 64 -6.96 -4.34 7.48
C CYS A 64 -8.29 -5.01 7.84
N ASN A 65 -8.25 -6.29 8.20
CA ASN A 65 -9.41 -7.07 8.62
C ASN A 65 -9.57 -7.16 10.15
N ALA A 66 -8.77 -6.44 10.92
CA ALA A 66 -8.73 -6.50 12.38
C ALA A 66 -8.54 -7.93 12.96
N ILE A 67 -7.82 -8.79 12.22
CA ILE A 67 -7.47 -10.15 12.62
C ILE A 67 -6.06 -10.15 13.20
N PRO A 68 -5.86 -10.62 14.45
CA PRO A 68 -4.51 -10.77 14.99
C PRO A 68 -3.64 -11.69 14.15
N PHE A 69 -2.38 -11.30 14.00
CA PHE A 69 -1.38 -12.00 13.20
C PHE A 69 -0.19 -12.40 14.06
N ILE A 70 0.15 -13.67 14.07
CA ILE A 70 1.28 -14.19 14.85
C ILE A 70 2.26 -14.96 13.98
N ILE A 71 3.52 -15.05 14.43
CA ILE A 71 4.60 -15.77 13.76
C ILE A 71 4.85 -17.12 14.46
N ASN A 72 5.17 -18.13 13.69
CA ASN A 72 5.59 -19.43 14.21
C ASN A 72 7.07 -19.40 14.57
N ASP A 73 7.44 -19.82 15.78
CA ASP A 73 8.78 -20.06 16.33
C ASP A 73 9.68 -18.80 16.46
N ASP A 74 9.68 -17.88 15.53
CA ASP A 74 10.68 -16.78 15.43
C ASP A 74 10.21 -15.47 16.10
N ILE A 75 10.72 -15.20 17.31
CA ILE A 75 10.44 -13.97 18.07
C ILE A 75 11.02 -12.72 17.38
N LEU A 76 12.19 -12.83 16.74
CA LEU A 76 12.84 -11.68 16.10
C LEU A 76 12.11 -11.27 14.83
N LEU A 77 11.67 -12.24 14.04
CA LEU A 77 10.80 -11.97 12.89
C LEU A 77 9.49 -11.33 13.35
N ALA A 78 8.84 -11.88 14.41
CA ALA A 78 7.64 -11.30 14.97
C ALA A 78 7.82 -9.83 15.37
N LYS A 79 8.98 -9.49 15.97
CA LYS A 79 9.35 -8.12 16.31
C LYS A 79 9.54 -7.26 15.07
N ALA A 80 10.28 -7.76 14.08
CA ALA A 80 10.64 -7.02 12.86
C ALA A 80 9.39 -6.64 12.04
N VAL A 81 8.41 -7.56 11.92
CA VAL A 81 7.15 -7.31 11.20
C VAL A 81 6.04 -6.73 12.08
N MET A 82 6.34 -6.43 13.34
CA MET A 82 5.35 -5.94 14.32
C MET A 82 4.11 -6.86 14.40
N ALA A 83 4.34 -8.17 14.46
CA ALA A 83 3.27 -9.14 14.65
C ALA A 83 2.59 -8.95 16.01
N ASP A 84 1.33 -9.42 16.13
CA ASP A 84 0.57 -9.33 17.37
C ASP A 84 1.01 -10.38 18.40
N GLY A 85 1.89 -11.33 17.99
CA GLY A 85 2.42 -12.34 18.89
C GLY A 85 3.25 -13.42 18.20
N VAL A 86 3.46 -14.51 18.92
CA VAL A 86 4.27 -15.66 18.48
C VAL A 86 3.71 -16.96 19.04
N HIS A 87 3.87 -18.06 18.31
CA HIS A 87 3.59 -19.41 18.81
C HIS A 87 4.89 -20.21 18.86
N LEU A 88 5.23 -20.79 20.00
CA LEU A 88 6.50 -21.46 20.29
C LEU A 88 6.29 -22.97 20.51
N GLY A 89 7.16 -23.79 19.94
CA GLY A 89 7.27 -25.21 20.21
C GLY A 89 8.00 -25.51 21.52
N GLN A 90 8.19 -26.80 21.86
CA GLN A 90 8.84 -27.19 23.11
C GLN A 90 10.33 -26.83 23.14
N ASP A 91 10.99 -26.93 21.99
CA ASP A 91 12.45 -26.71 21.83
C ASP A 91 12.77 -25.26 21.44
N ASP A 92 11.75 -24.40 21.27
CA ASP A 92 11.93 -23.01 20.93
C ASP A 92 12.20 -22.14 22.17
N GLU A 93 12.41 -20.84 21.93
CA GLU A 93 12.76 -19.86 22.95
C GLU A 93 11.69 -19.73 24.06
N ASP A 94 12.11 -19.17 25.18
CA ASP A 94 11.26 -19.00 26.37
C ASP A 94 10.12 -17.99 26.12
N PRO A 95 8.86 -18.33 26.48
CA PRO A 95 7.74 -17.40 26.46
C PRO A 95 7.97 -16.08 27.19
N ALA A 96 8.75 -16.08 28.28
CA ALA A 96 9.13 -14.86 29.00
C ALA A 96 9.99 -13.93 28.12
N LEU A 97 10.88 -14.49 27.30
CA LEU A 97 11.66 -13.73 26.32
C LEU A 97 10.76 -13.10 25.26
N ALA A 98 9.77 -13.85 24.76
CA ALA A 98 8.78 -13.33 23.82
C ALA A 98 8.04 -12.11 24.39
N LYS A 99 7.51 -12.21 25.62
CA LYS A 99 6.84 -11.09 26.28
C LYS A 99 7.76 -9.89 26.53
N ARG A 100 9.04 -10.12 26.81
CA ARG A 100 10.03 -9.06 26.99
C ARG A 100 10.34 -8.32 25.69
N ILE A 101 10.45 -9.03 24.56
CA ILE A 101 10.81 -8.46 23.25
C ILE A 101 9.59 -7.82 22.55
N LEU A 102 8.45 -8.51 22.57
CA LEU A 102 7.24 -8.10 21.86
C LEU A 102 6.32 -7.19 22.70
N GLY A 103 6.49 -7.20 24.02
CA GLY A 103 5.65 -6.48 24.97
C GLY A 103 4.62 -7.39 25.67
N LEU A 104 4.17 -6.97 26.85
CA LEU A 104 3.26 -7.76 27.70
C LEU A 104 1.89 -8.05 27.05
N GLN A 105 1.47 -7.25 26.07
CA GLN A 105 0.19 -7.42 25.37
C GLN A 105 0.28 -8.39 24.18
N ALA A 106 1.50 -8.81 23.78
CA ALA A 106 1.66 -9.77 22.69
C ALA A 106 1.00 -11.12 23.02
N ILE A 107 0.40 -11.75 22.01
CA ILE A 107 -0.21 -13.08 22.15
C ILE A 107 0.92 -14.12 22.07
N VAL A 108 1.11 -14.90 23.15
CA VAL A 108 2.12 -15.95 23.20
C VAL A 108 1.48 -17.31 23.38
N GLY A 109 1.64 -18.18 22.37
CA GLY A 109 1.19 -19.56 22.42
C GLY A 109 2.34 -20.54 22.67
N LYS A 110 2.05 -21.67 23.31
CA LYS A 110 3.01 -22.78 23.53
C LYS A 110 2.40 -24.10 23.07
N SER A 111 3.15 -24.87 22.31
CA SER A 111 2.75 -26.24 21.94
C SER A 111 2.93 -27.19 23.11
N VAL A 112 1.90 -28.00 23.42
CA VAL A 112 1.97 -29.13 24.35
C VAL A 112 1.24 -30.33 23.75
N SER A 113 1.88 -31.50 23.68
CA SER A 113 1.31 -32.68 23.02
C SER A 113 0.57 -33.61 23.97
N ASN A 114 0.84 -33.51 25.27
CA ASN A 114 0.22 -34.36 26.31
C ASN A 114 0.30 -33.70 27.68
N ILE A 115 -0.23 -34.38 28.70
CA ILE A 115 -0.27 -33.89 30.09
C ILE A 115 1.15 -33.75 30.66
N ASP A 116 2.07 -34.64 30.32
CA ASP A 116 3.43 -34.60 30.89
C ASP A 116 4.17 -33.34 30.39
N GLU A 117 4.05 -33.03 29.10
CA GLU A 117 4.56 -31.78 28.53
C GLU A 117 3.87 -30.54 29.12
N LEU A 118 2.53 -30.61 29.35
CA LEU A 118 1.80 -29.53 29.98
C LEU A 118 2.34 -29.23 31.38
N ASN A 119 2.53 -30.27 32.18
CA ASN A 119 3.03 -30.14 33.56
C ASN A 119 4.48 -29.70 33.64
N ALA A 120 5.29 -30.04 32.64
CA ALA A 120 6.69 -29.66 32.55
C ALA A 120 6.92 -28.23 32.01
N SER A 121 5.90 -27.62 31.39
CA SER A 121 5.99 -26.30 30.77
C SER A 121 5.67 -25.18 31.76
N ASP A 122 6.51 -24.13 31.81
CA ASP A 122 6.13 -22.87 32.47
C ASP A 122 5.18 -22.09 31.56
N LEU A 123 3.94 -21.98 31.99
CA LEU A 123 2.87 -21.27 31.27
C LEU A 123 2.62 -19.85 31.77
N SER A 124 3.44 -19.34 32.71
CA SER A 124 3.23 -18.03 33.37
C SER A 124 3.20 -16.87 32.37
N PHE A 125 3.89 -17.01 31.24
CA PHE A 125 3.97 -16.01 30.18
C PHE A 125 3.24 -16.42 28.90
N CYS A 126 2.45 -17.50 28.94
CA CYS A 126 1.66 -17.99 27.82
C CYS A 126 0.21 -17.52 27.94
N ASP A 127 -0.41 -17.18 26.81
CA ASP A 127 -1.81 -16.81 26.72
C ASP A 127 -2.69 -18.03 26.35
N TYR A 128 -2.14 -19.01 25.64
CA TYR A 128 -2.83 -20.25 25.27
C TYR A 128 -1.84 -21.38 25.03
N VAL A 129 -2.34 -22.61 25.05
CA VAL A 129 -1.60 -23.79 24.58
C VAL A 129 -2.26 -24.38 23.34
N GLY A 130 -1.41 -24.81 22.37
CA GLY A 130 -1.81 -25.62 21.22
C GLY A 130 -1.55 -27.09 21.52
N THR A 131 -2.59 -27.95 21.43
CA THR A 131 -2.44 -29.38 21.75
C THR A 131 -2.88 -30.30 20.62
N GLY A 132 -2.05 -31.30 20.35
CA GLY A 132 -2.29 -32.31 19.30
C GLY A 132 -1.03 -33.08 18.89
N PRO A 133 -1.14 -33.92 17.84
CA PRO A 133 -2.28 -34.01 16.91
C PRO A 133 -3.47 -34.75 17.53
N VAL A 134 -4.69 -34.15 17.39
CA VAL A 134 -5.91 -34.79 17.89
C VAL A 134 -6.34 -35.94 16.99
N PHE A 135 -6.22 -35.74 15.68
CA PHE A 135 -6.50 -36.75 14.67
C PHE A 135 -5.28 -36.97 13.78
N SER A 136 -5.26 -38.06 12.99
CA SER A 136 -4.18 -38.34 12.06
C SER A 136 -4.01 -37.21 11.05
N THR A 137 -2.77 -36.80 10.81
CA THR A 137 -2.42 -35.71 9.88
C THR A 137 -1.17 -36.02 9.09
N LEU A 138 -1.14 -35.59 7.83
CA LEU A 138 0.02 -35.71 6.94
C LEU A 138 0.76 -34.35 6.77
N THR A 139 0.32 -33.32 7.45
CA THR A 139 0.85 -31.93 7.26
C THR A 139 2.19 -31.71 7.98
N LYS A 140 2.47 -32.43 9.06
CA LYS A 140 3.75 -32.40 9.75
C LYS A 140 4.45 -33.75 9.59
N VAL A 141 5.66 -33.75 9.02
CA VAL A 141 6.49 -34.96 8.83
C VAL A 141 6.87 -35.57 10.18
N ASP A 142 7.06 -34.73 11.22
CA ASP A 142 7.43 -35.11 12.59
C ASP A 142 6.20 -35.11 13.53
N ALA A 143 5.02 -35.51 13.02
CA ALA A 143 3.83 -35.54 13.85
C ALA A 143 3.98 -36.54 15.00
N LYS A 144 3.86 -36.04 16.25
CA LYS A 144 3.85 -36.88 17.47
C LYS A 144 2.66 -37.84 17.43
N GLN A 145 2.61 -38.78 18.38
CA GLN A 145 1.52 -39.73 18.49
C GLN A 145 0.14 -39.03 18.61
N VAL A 146 -0.84 -39.51 17.90
CA VAL A 146 -2.24 -39.01 17.96
C VAL A 146 -2.81 -39.19 19.37
N ILE A 147 -3.25 -38.09 19.98
CA ILE A 147 -3.78 -38.09 21.35
C ILE A 147 -5.27 -38.40 21.45
N GLY A 148 -6.00 -38.25 20.35
CA GLY A 148 -7.45 -38.43 20.30
C GLY A 148 -8.22 -37.39 21.12
N LEU A 149 -9.55 -37.50 21.11
CA LEU A 149 -10.44 -36.64 21.90
C LEU A 149 -10.25 -36.82 23.41
N SER A 150 -9.89 -38.04 23.85
CA SER A 150 -9.62 -38.31 25.27
C SER A 150 -8.37 -37.58 25.79
N GLY A 151 -7.30 -37.55 24.98
CA GLY A 151 -6.08 -36.79 25.28
C GLY A 151 -6.35 -35.28 25.27
N LEU A 152 -7.11 -34.78 24.28
CA LEU A 152 -7.52 -33.38 24.27
C LEU A 152 -8.30 -33.00 25.55
N LYS A 153 -9.31 -33.80 25.93
CA LYS A 153 -10.09 -33.56 27.17
C LYS A 153 -9.23 -33.53 28.41
N ALA A 154 -8.24 -34.43 28.50
CA ALA A 154 -7.33 -34.49 29.63
C ALA A 154 -6.48 -33.20 29.74
N VAL A 155 -5.90 -32.72 28.62
CA VAL A 155 -5.14 -31.46 28.57
C VAL A 155 -6.03 -30.26 28.89
N VAL A 156 -7.24 -30.18 28.30
CA VAL A 156 -8.20 -29.10 28.59
C VAL A 156 -8.54 -29.01 30.07
N LYS A 157 -8.75 -30.17 30.73
CA LYS A 157 -9.07 -30.22 32.16
C LYS A 157 -7.91 -29.78 33.06
N ALA A 158 -6.68 -30.07 32.63
CA ALA A 158 -5.47 -29.79 33.42
C ALA A 158 -4.90 -28.38 33.17
N SER A 159 -5.14 -27.81 31.99
CA SER A 159 -4.57 -26.51 31.60
C SER A 159 -5.19 -25.34 32.40
N PRO A 160 -4.35 -24.44 32.96
CA PRO A 160 -4.83 -23.21 33.58
C PRO A 160 -5.23 -22.10 32.59
N ILE A 161 -4.89 -22.27 31.30
CA ILE A 161 -5.09 -21.29 30.22
C ILE A 161 -5.84 -21.93 29.05
N PRO A 162 -6.41 -21.14 28.13
CA PRO A 162 -7.15 -21.63 26.96
C PRO A 162 -6.36 -22.66 26.15
N VAL A 163 -7.07 -23.69 25.66
CA VAL A 163 -6.50 -24.77 24.83
C VAL A 163 -7.05 -24.69 23.41
N VAL A 164 -6.16 -24.72 22.44
CA VAL A 164 -6.44 -24.81 21.01
C VAL A 164 -6.11 -26.23 20.53
N ALA A 165 -7.08 -26.93 19.95
CA ALA A 165 -6.87 -28.24 19.37
C ALA A 165 -6.25 -28.12 17.97
N ILE A 166 -5.28 -28.99 17.63
CA ILE A 166 -4.63 -29.01 16.31
C ILE A 166 -4.37 -30.45 15.85
N GLY A 167 -4.29 -30.62 14.53
CA GLY A 167 -3.88 -31.86 13.85
C GLY A 167 -5.06 -32.70 13.38
N GLY A 168 -5.20 -32.83 12.06
CA GLY A 168 -6.22 -33.63 11.39
C GLY A 168 -7.66 -33.19 11.61
N ILE A 169 -7.86 -31.92 11.98
CA ILE A 169 -9.19 -31.35 12.24
C ILE A 169 -9.77 -30.83 10.92
N ASP A 170 -11.01 -31.20 10.66
CA ASP A 170 -11.83 -30.78 9.52
C ASP A 170 -13.23 -30.34 9.97
N GLN A 171 -14.11 -30.00 9.03
CA GLN A 171 -15.48 -29.54 9.29
C GLN A 171 -16.34 -30.58 10.02
N THR A 172 -16.00 -31.86 9.92
CA THR A 172 -16.77 -32.96 10.55
C THR A 172 -16.31 -33.26 11.98
N THR A 173 -15.04 -32.97 12.28
CA THR A 173 -14.39 -33.27 13.56
C THR A 173 -14.25 -32.03 14.46
N ALA A 174 -14.39 -30.82 13.91
CA ALA A 174 -14.24 -29.56 14.66
C ALA A 174 -15.19 -29.49 15.86
N ALA A 175 -16.47 -29.81 15.70
CA ALA A 175 -17.46 -29.74 16.76
C ALA A 175 -17.08 -30.61 17.96
N SER A 176 -16.58 -31.84 17.74
CA SER A 176 -16.14 -32.74 18.82
C SER A 176 -14.97 -32.20 19.63
N CYS A 177 -14.08 -31.39 19.04
CA CYS A 177 -13.02 -30.71 19.80
C CYS A 177 -13.60 -29.68 20.80
N PHE A 178 -14.60 -28.91 20.39
CA PHE A 178 -15.30 -27.97 21.29
C PHE A 178 -16.08 -28.68 22.38
N GLU A 179 -16.69 -29.84 22.09
CA GLU A 179 -17.36 -30.67 23.10
C GLU A 179 -16.41 -31.17 24.20
N GLN A 180 -15.12 -31.33 23.88
CA GLN A 180 -14.10 -31.66 24.89
C GLN A 180 -13.59 -30.42 25.64
N GLY A 181 -14.11 -29.21 25.34
CA GLY A 181 -13.78 -27.98 26.01
C GLY A 181 -12.65 -27.15 25.38
N ALA A 182 -12.23 -27.49 24.18
CA ALA A 182 -11.27 -26.64 23.45
C ALA A 182 -11.82 -25.22 23.27
N SER A 183 -10.99 -24.21 23.45
CA SER A 183 -11.33 -22.79 23.23
C SER A 183 -11.31 -22.42 21.75
N GLY A 184 -10.58 -23.16 20.96
CA GLY A 184 -10.44 -22.98 19.51
C GLY A 184 -9.85 -24.21 18.82
N ILE A 185 -9.84 -24.18 17.52
CA ILE A 185 -9.18 -25.17 16.66
C ILE A 185 -8.20 -24.47 15.72
N ALA A 186 -7.04 -25.10 15.49
CA ALA A 186 -6.06 -24.66 14.49
C ALA A 186 -6.08 -25.61 13.29
N VAL A 187 -6.17 -25.05 12.09
CA VAL A 187 -6.26 -25.80 10.83
C VAL A 187 -5.24 -25.33 9.80
N ILE A 188 -4.81 -26.25 8.94
CA ILE A 188 -3.90 -26.04 7.82
C ILE A 188 -4.50 -26.67 6.56
N SER A 189 -4.27 -27.96 6.35
CA SER A 189 -4.52 -28.70 5.09
C SER A 189 -5.98 -28.81 4.69
N VAL A 190 -6.90 -28.73 5.63
CA VAL A 190 -8.35 -28.73 5.33
C VAL A 190 -8.75 -27.53 4.46
N VAL A 191 -7.98 -26.44 4.52
CA VAL A 191 -8.14 -25.26 3.67
C VAL A 191 -7.14 -25.30 2.52
N THR A 192 -5.85 -25.49 2.83
CA THR A 192 -4.76 -25.28 1.86
C THR A 192 -4.63 -26.38 0.81
N ARG A 193 -5.15 -27.59 1.08
CA ARG A 193 -5.10 -28.75 0.16
C ARG A 193 -6.49 -29.21 -0.31
N ALA A 194 -7.52 -28.39 -0.09
CA ALA A 194 -8.87 -28.64 -0.55
C ALA A 194 -9.02 -28.41 -2.06
N LYS A 195 -9.98 -29.08 -2.69
CA LYS A 195 -10.38 -28.76 -4.07
C LYS A 195 -11.06 -27.40 -4.16
N ASP A 196 -11.87 -27.07 -3.16
CA ASP A 196 -12.48 -25.74 -2.97
C ASP A 196 -12.07 -25.21 -1.59
N PRO A 197 -10.96 -24.46 -1.51
CA PRO A 197 -10.45 -23.93 -0.25
C PRO A 197 -11.43 -23.01 0.46
N LEU A 198 -12.20 -22.18 -0.27
CA LEU A 198 -13.15 -21.24 0.34
C LEU A 198 -14.34 -21.99 0.94
N GLN A 199 -14.92 -22.94 0.21
CA GLN A 199 -16.05 -23.72 0.71
C GLN A 199 -15.66 -24.51 1.97
N ASN A 200 -14.51 -25.18 1.95
CA ASN A 200 -14.01 -25.91 3.13
C ASN A 200 -13.75 -24.97 4.32
N ALA A 201 -13.17 -23.80 4.09
CA ALA A 201 -12.94 -22.82 5.14
C ALA A 201 -14.25 -22.31 5.75
N LEU A 202 -15.29 -22.08 4.93
CA LEU A 202 -16.64 -21.68 5.40
C LEU A 202 -17.29 -22.78 6.25
N GLU A 203 -17.16 -24.04 5.86
CA GLU A 203 -17.68 -25.16 6.62
C GLU A 203 -16.97 -25.31 7.98
N VAL A 204 -15.64 -25.17 8.00
CA VAL A 204 -14.86 -25.13 9.26
C VAL A 204 -15.29 -23.96 10.13
N ALA A 205 -15.43 -22.77 9.58
CA ALA A 205 -15.87 -21.59 10.30
C ALA A 205 -17.27 -21.79 10.92
N SER A 206 -18.19 -22.38 10.16
CA SER A 206 -19.53 -22.74 10.64
C SER A 206 -19.45 -23.72 11.83
N ALA A 207 -18.62 -24.76 11.73
CA ALA A 207 -18.40 -25.72 12.81
C ALA A 207 -17.78 -25.05 14.07
N CYS A 208 -16.99 -24.01 13.89
CA CYS A 208 -16.46 -23.15 14.97
C CYS A 208 -17.52 -22.20 15.56
N GLY A 209 -18.70 -22.06 14.96
CA GLY A 209 -19.66 -21.02 15.27
C GLY A 209 -19.16 -19.62 14.91
N CYS A 210 -18.18 -19.54 14.03
CA CYS A 210 -17.71 -18.29 13.45
C CYS A 210 -18.58 -17.94 12.23
N LYS A 211 -18.80 -16.66 12.04
CA LYS A 211 -19.49 -16.17 10.86
C LYS A 211 -18.47 -15.42 10.00
N PRO A 212 -18.58 -15.51 8.68
CA PRO A 212 -17.88 -14.60 7.82
C PRO A 212 -18.08 -13.16 8.30
N PRO A 213 -17.06 -12.29 8.26
CA PRO A 213 -17.21 -10.90 8.66
C PRO A 213 -18.35 -10.26 7.88
N SER A 214 -19.34 -9.73 8.57
CA SER A 214 -20.57 -9.16 7.96
C SER A 214 -20.34 -7.95 7.06
N ALA A 215 -19.14 -7.36 7.12
CA ALA A 215 -18.72 -6.19 6.33
C ALA A 215 -17.64 -6.50 5.27
N VAL A 216 -17.10 -7.73 5.25
CA VAL A 216 -16.05 -8.16 4.30
C VAL A 216 -16.65 -9.07 3.21
N LEU A 217 -17.94 -9.32 3.33
CA LEU A 217 -18.66 -10.17 2.41
C LEU A 217 -19.06 -9.39 1.20
N SER A 218 -18.35 -9.63 0.16
CA SER A 218 -18.52 -9.04 -1.14
C SER A 218 -18.20 -7.55 -1.13
N PRO A 219 -17.06 -7.16 -1.63
CA PRO A 219 -16.70 -5.76 -1.78
C PRO A 219 -17.78 -5.01 -2.57
N TRP A 220 -18.53 -5.73 -3.35
CA TRP A 220 -19.54 -5.27 -4.28
C TRP A 220 -20.49 -6.44 -4.54
N ASN A 221 -21.48 -6.56 -3.65
CA ASN A 221 -22.55 -7.55 -3.78
C ASN A 221 -23.31 -7.42 -5.10
N ASP A 222 -23.23 -6.22 -5.71
CA ASP A 222 -23.83 -5.89 -6.97
C ASP A 222 -22.98 -4.79 -7.63
N GLU A 223 -22.07 -5.18 -8.53
CA GLU A 223 -21.24 -4.28 -9.33
C GLU A 223 -22.10 -3.21 -10.02
N PHE A 224 -23.23 -3.61 -10.59
CA PHE A 224 -24.12 -2.70 -11.29
C PHE A 224 -24.79 -1.71 -10.34
N ALA A 225 -25.16 -2.14 -9.13
CA ALA A 225 -25.71 -1.22 -8.12
C ALA A 225 -24.67 -0.20 -7.66
N LEU A 226 -23.43 -0.63 -7.45
CA LEU A 226 -22.32 0.26 -7.09
C LEU A 226 -22.03 1.25 -8.22
N ILE A 227 -21.85 0.79 -9.45
CA ILE A 227 -21.65 1.65 -10.63
C ILE A 227 -22.80 2.66 -10.77
N LYS A 228 -24.04 2.20 -10.68
CA LYS A 228 -25.23 3.09 -10.76
C LYS A 228 -25.23 4.16 -9.67
N LYS A 229 -24.78 3.82 -8.46
CA LYS A 229 -24.65 4.77 -7.35
C LYS A 229 -23.55 5.80 -7.63
N LEU A 230 -22.41 5.36 -8.17
CA LEU A 230 -21.28 6.24 -8.50
C LEU A 230 -21.63 7.19 -9.65
N VAL A 231 -22.22 6.66 -10.72
CA VAL A 231 -22.63 7.43 -11.92
C VAL A 231 -23.69 8.50 -11.57
N LYS A 232 -24.70 8.18 -10.74
CA LYS A 232 -25.72 9.15 -10.30
C LYS A 232 -25.14 10.39 -9.61
N GLN A 233 -23.93 10.30 -9.11
CA GLN A 233 -23.27 11.40 -8.41
C GLN A 233 -22.37 12.24 -9.34
N ILE A 234 -22.27 11.90 -10.63
CA ILE A 234 -21.50 12.67 -11.61
C ILE A 234 -22.37 13.87 -12.04
N PRO A 235 -21.92 15.12 -11.86
CA PRO A 235 -22.66 16.27 -12.33
C PRO A 235 -22.73 16.26 -13.86
N ALA A 236 -23.81 16.82 -14.42
CA ALA A 236 -23.88 17.09 -15.85
C ALA A 236 -22.78 18.08 -16.25
N ASP A 237 -22.10 17.81 -17.36
CA ASP A 237 -21.00 18.61 -17.86
C ASP A 237 -21.20 18.98 -19.33
N SER A 238 -20.77 20.20 -19.69
CA SER A 238 -20.88 20.73 -21.05
C SER A 238 -19.96 20.05 -22.07
N TYR A 239 -18.91 19.38 -21.60
CA TYR A 239 -17.97 18.62 -22.45
C TYR A 239 -18.45 17.21 -22.77
N LEU A 240 -19.44 16.69 -22.05
CA LEU A 240 -20.02 15.36 -22.29
C LEU A 240 -21.36 15.49 -23.00
N ARG A 241 -21.40 15.13 -24.27
CA ARG A 241 -22.67 15.02 -25.03
C ARG A 241 -23.46 13.78 -24.59
N ILE A 242 -22.76 12.67 -24.31
CA ILE A 242 -23.30 11.47 -23.65
C ILE A 242 -22.47 11.27 -22.39
N PRO A 243 -23.05 11.39 -21.19
CA PRO A 243 -22.31 11.21 -19.93
C PRO A 243 -22.02 9.73 -19.66
N ALA A 244 -21.25 9.47 -18.59
CA ALA A 244 -21.03 8.12 -18.08
C ALA A 244 -22.35 7.44 -17.71
N GLY A 245 -22.45 6.13 -17.99
CA GLY A 245 -23.64 5.31 -17.68
C GLY A 245 -24.21 4.57 -18.88
N ASP A 246 -23.69 4.81 -20.07
CA ASP A 246 -23.87 4.01 -21.28
C ASP A 246 -22.57 3.22 -21.56
N ASP A 247 -22.52 2.42 -22.63
CA ASP A 247 -21.31 1.64 -23.02
C ASP A 247 -20.08 2.53 -23.23
N ALA A 248 -20.29 3.79 -23.63
CA ALA A 248 -19.24 4.80 -23.76
C ALA A 248 -19.80 6.20 -23.54
N CYS A 249 -18.96 7.13 -23.10
CA CYS A 249 -19.30 8.56 -23.12
C CYS A 249 -19.00 9.15 -24.51
N LEU A 250 -19.70 10.23 -24.88
CA LEU A 250 -19.41 11.01 -26.07
C LEU A 250 -18.95 12.40 -25.66
N LEU A 251 -17.69 12.71 -25.93
CA LEU A 251 -17.14 14.04 -25.73
C LEU A 251 -17.57 15.00 -26.85
N MET A 252 -17.72 16.27 -26.51
CA MET A 252 -17.76 17.33 -27.53
C MET A 252 -16.42 17.39 -28.26
N PRO A 253 -16.34 17.93 -29.49
CA PRO A 253 -15.08 18.10 -30.21
C PRO A 253 -14.05 18.86 -29.37
N ILE A 254 -12.84 18.33 -29.30
CA ILE A 254 -11.71 18.92 -28.57
C ILE A 254 -10.65 19.29 -29.60
N ASN A 255 -10.29 20.56 -29.65
CA ASN A 255 -9.12 21.01 -30.42
C ASN A 255 -7.87 20.67 -29.62
N HIS A 256 -6.84 20.14 -30.31
CA HIS A 256 -5.56 19.75 -29.71
C HIS A 256 -5.71 18.85 -28.48
N PRO A 257 -6.33 17.64 -28.62
CA PRO A 257 -6.50 16.75 -27.50
C PRO A 257 -5.15 16.28 -26.96
N VAL A 258 -4.92 16.40 -25.66
CA VAL A 258 -3.78 15.88 -24.93
C VAL A 258 -4.27 14.77 -24.03
N ILE A 259 -3.61 13.62 -24.06
CA ILE A 259 -4.00 12.43 -23.31
C ILE A 259 -2.83 11.97 -22.47
N THR A 260 -3.09 11.67 -21.21
CA THR A 260 -2.14 11.02 -20.30
C THR A 260 -2.79 9.89 -19.54
N THR A 261 -1.97 9.03 -18.95
CA THR A 261 -2.40 7.89 -18.12
C THR A 261 -1.43 7.68 -16.99
N ASP A 262 -1.96 7.34 -15.83
CA ASP A 262 -1.17 7.05 -14.65
C ASP A 262 -1.80 5.92 -13.84
N THR A 263 -0.98 5.22 -13.06
CA THR A 263 -1.40 4.11 -12.20
C THR A 263 -1.01 4.38 -10.75
N GLN A 264 -1.98 4.33 -9.86
CA GLN A 264 -1.77 4.38 -8.42
C GLN A 264 -2.06 3.01 -7.78
N LYS A 265 -1.07 2.41 -7.15
CA LYS A 265 -1.11 1.04 -6.63
C LYS A 265 -0.85 1.00 -5.14
N GLU A 266 -1.68 0.29 -4.38
CA GLU A 266 -1.48 0.08 -2.95
C GLU A 266 -0.18 -0.67 -2.67
N GLY A 267 0.56 -0.24 -1.66
CA GLY A 267 1.87 -0.77 -1.31
C GLY A 267 3.03 -0.20 -2.11
N VAL A 268 2.76 0.53 -3.21
CA VAL A 268 3.76 1.22 -4.05
C VAL A 268 3.62 2.73 -3.92
N HIS A 269 2.47 3.29 -4.29
CA HIS A 269 2.24 4.74 -4.34
C HIS A 269 1.45 5.27 -3.14
N PHE A 270 0.69 4.42 -2.48
CA PHE A 270 -0.09 4.74 -1.28
C PHE A 270 -0.28 3.51 -0.39
N ARG A 271 -0.72 3.75 0.85
CA ARG A 271 -1.17 2.71 1.77
C ARG A 271 -2.38 3.22 2.55
N LEU A 272 -3.40 2.37 2.71
CA LEU A 272 -4.63 2.74 3.44
C LEU A 272 -4.43 2.92 4.96
N ASP A 273 -3.27 2.53 5.51
CA ASP A 273 -2.90 2.85 6.89
C ASP A 273 -2.19 4.21 7.04
N TRP A 274 -1.82 4.85 5.94
CA TRP A 274 -1.24 6.20 5.89
C TRP A 274 -2.22 7.24 5.37
N GLN A 275 -3.11 6.83 4.46
CA GLN A 275 -4.06 7.69 3.77
C GLN A 275 -5.46 7.09 3.83
N THR A 276 -6.45 7.94 4.04
CA THR A 276 -7.85 7.55 3.90
C THR A 276 -8.18 7.28 2.43
N PRO A 277 -9.21 6.48 2.12
CA PRO A 277 -9.64 6.26 0.74
C PRO A 277 -9.99 7.56 -0.01
N GLU A 278 -10.52 8.58 0.69
CA GLU A 278 -10.77 9.90 0.09
C GLU A 278 -9.47 10.61 -0.29
N GLU A 279 -8.43 10.54 0.55
CA GLU A 279 -7.11 11.11 0.26
C GLU A 279 -6.46 10.39 -0.94
N VAL A 280 -6.57 9.07 -1.02
CA VAL A 280 -6.08 8.29 -2.17
C VAL A 280 -6.74 8.73 -3.46
N GLY A 281 -8.07 8.87 -3.48
CA GLY A 281 -8.79 9.34 -4.67
C GLY A 281 -8.39 10.75 -5.10
N ARG A 282 -8.15 11.66 -4.14
CA ARG A 282 -7.64 13.02 -4.43
C ARG A 282 -6.23 12.98 -5.01
N LYS A 283 -5.31 12.25 -4.37
CA LYS A 283 -3.92 12.10 -4.82
C LYS A 283 -3.87 11.55 -6.25
N ALA A 284 -4.61 10.49 -6.55
CA ALA A 284 -4.63 9.87 -7.86
C ALA A 284 -4.99 10.85 -8.99
N VAL A 285 -5.99 11.69 -8.78
CA VAL A 285 -6.37 12.73 -9.76
C VAL A 285 -5.28 13.79 -9.93
N GLU A 286 -4.76 14.34 -8.81
CA GLU A 286 -3.76 15.43 -8.89
C GLU A 286 -2.48 14.94 -9.59
N VAL A 287 -2.05 13.70 -9.32
CA VAL A 287 -0.89 13.07 -9.97
C VAL A 287 -1.11 12.95 -11.47
N THR A 288 -2.23 12.36 -11.91
CA THR A 288 -2.54 12.19 -13.33
C THR A 288 -2.68 13.55 -14.05
N LEU A 289 -3.28 14.54 -13.39
CA LEU A 289 -3.43 15.88 -13.97
C LEU A 289 -2.12 16.69 -14.00
N SER A 290 -1.08 16.28 -13.26
CA SER A 290 0.25 16.90 -13.32
C SER A 290 0.85 16.87 -14.71
N ASP A 291 0.69 15.75 -15.43
CA ASP A 291 1.14 15.63 -16.83
C ASP A 291 0.43 16.62 -17.76
N LEU A 292 -0.89 16.83 -17.55
CA LEU A 292 -1.62 17.84 -18.32
C LEU A 292 -1.13 19.25 -18.00
N ALA A 293 -0.82 19.54 -16.74
CA ALA A 293 -0.23 20.82 -16.35
C ALA A 293 1.15 21.01 -17.01
N ALA A 294 2.02 19.99 -16.96
CA ALA A 294 3.32 20.01 -17.63
C ALA A 294 3.22 20.14 -19.16
N SER A 295 2.07 19.80 -19.75
CA SER A 295 1.77 19.92 -21.17
C SER A 295 0.94 21.17 -21.54
N TYR A 296 0.71 22.08 -20.59
CA TYR A 296 -0.13 23.27 -20.76
C TYR A 296 -1.56 22.97 -21.22
N ALA A 297 -2.08 21.80 -20.91
CA ALA A 297 -3.38 21.34 -21.33
C ALA A 297 -4.43 21.56 -20.23
N ALA A 298 -5.51 22.28 -20.55
CA ALA A 298 -6.67 22.41 -19.65
C ALA A 298 -7.38 21.06 -19.54
N PRO A 299 -7.57 20.49 -18.33
CA PRO A 299 -8.23 19.21 -18.15
C PRO A 299 -9.70 19.28 -18.58
N ILE A 300 -10.20 18.22 -19.21
CA ILE A 300 -11.59 18.11 -19.69
C ILE A 300 -12.27 16.93 -19.04
N SER A 301 -11.71 15.74 -19.18
CA SER A 301 -12.36 14.53 -18.69
C SER A 301 -11.34 13.54 -18.16
N LEU A 302 -11.73 12.80 -17.12
CA LEU A 302 -10.93 11.75 -16.51
C LEU A 302 -11.73 10.44 -16.48
N PHE A 303 -11.06 9.33 -16.71
CA PHE A 303 -11.61 7.99 -16.65
C PHE A 303 -10.85 7.20 -15.59
N VAL A 304 -11.54 6.32 -14.85
CA VAL A 304 -10.96 5.61 -13.71
C VAL A 304 -11.28 4.13 -13.79
N ASN A 305 -10.27 3.30 -13.98
CA ASN A 305 -10.40 1.86 -13.82
C ASN A 305 -9.92 1.47 -12.43
N LEU A 306 -10.74 0.74 -11.69
CA LEU A 306 -10.42 0.20 -10.38
C LEU A 306 -10.22 -1.31 -10.47
N ALA A 307 -9.07 -1.80 -10.02
CA ALA A 307 -8.90 -3.20 -9.67
C ALA A 307 -9.03 -3.32 -8.14
N LEU A 308 -10.05 -4.06 -7.70
CA LEU A 308 -10.42 -4.13 -6.29
C LEU A 308 -10.10 -5.50 -5.72
N PRO A 309 -9.31 -5.58 -4.64
CA PRO A 309 -9.21 -6.78 -3.83
C PRO A 309 -10.57 -7.17 -3.24
N ASP A 310 -10.75 -8.43 -2.98
CA ASP A 310 -11.99 -8.99 -2.43
C ASP A 310 -12.31 -8.55 -0.98
N TYR A 311 -11.40 -7.85 -0.32
CA TYR A 311 -11.61 -7.22 1.00
C TYR A 311 -12.02 -5.73 0.92
N THR A 312 -12.09 -5.13 -0.26
CA THR A 312 -12.47 -3.72 -0.42
C THR A 312 -13.97 -3.55 -0.22
N SER A 313 -14.39 -2.69 0.69
CA SER A 313 -15.81 -2.41 0.93
C SER A 313 -16.36 -1.38 -0.05
N ASP A 314 -17.70 -1.41 -0.30
CA ASP A 314 -18.39 -0.36 -1.05
C ASP A 314 -18.09 1.03 -0.51
N LEU A 315 -18.05 1.18 0.82
CA LEU A 315 -17.73 2.44 1.48
C LEU A 315 -16.31 2.93 1.14
N THR A 316 -15.34 2.00 1.01
CA THR A 316 -13.99 2.34 0.57
C THR A 316 -14.00 2.92 -0.85
N VAL A 317 -14.70 2.26 -1.77
CA VAL A 317 -14.84 2.72 -3.16
C VAL A 317 -15.57 4.06 -3.22
N GLU A 318 -16.66 4.23 -2.48
CA GLU A 318 -17.40 5.49 -2.41
C GLU A 318 -16.53 6.66 -1.91
N ASN A 319 -15.70 6.41 -0.90
CA ASN A 319 -14.78 7.42 -0.38
C ASN A 319 -13.65 7.74 -1.38
N ILE A 320 -13.12 6.76 -2.12
CA ILE A 320 -12.18 7.01 -3.22
C ILE A 320 -12.82 7.95 -4.25
N TYR A 321 -14.03 7.62 -4.72
CA TYR A 321 -14.74 8.47 -5.69
C TYR A 321 -15.12 9.84 -5.14
N LYS A 322 -15.36 9.97 -3.84
CA LYS A 322 -15.55 11.26 -3.18
C LYS A 322 -14.29 12.13 -3.27
N GLY A 323 -13.12 11.52 -3.07
CA GLY A 323 -11.82 12.19 -3.26
C GLY A 323 -11.60 12.60 -4.72
N ILE A 324 -11.84 11.68 -5.66
CA ILE A 324 -11.75 11.94 -7.10
C ILE A 324 -12.60 13.16 -7.48
N LYS A 325 -13.87 13.19 -7.09
CA LYS A 325 -14.80 14.30 -7.40
C LYS A 325 -14.32 15.64 -6.84
N LYS A 326 -13.75 15.66 -5.64
CA LYS A 326 -13.23 16.91 -5.05
C LYS A 326 -12.08 17.50 -5.88
N SER A 327 -11.14 16.67 -6.33
CA SER A 327 -10.05 17.14 -7.20
C SER A 327 -10.54 17.51 -8.60
N LEU A 328 -11.45 16.73 -9.20
CA LEU A 328 -12.01 17.07 -10.49
C LEU A 328 -12.76 18.42 -10.46
N ALA A 329 -13.54 18.68 -9.42
CA ALA A 329 -14.25 19.96 -9.24
C ALA A 329 -13.27 21.14 -9.11
N LYS A 330 -12.14 20.98 -8.42
CA LYS A 330 -11.08 21.98 -8.30
C LYS A 330 -10.53 22.42 -9.66
N HIS A 331 -10.44 21.48 -10.60
CA HIS A 331 -9.83 21.69 -11.91
C HIS A 331 -10.85 21.84 -13.06
N ASN A 332 -12.14 21.98 -12.75
CA ASN A 332 -13.23 22.01 -13.75
C ASN A 332 -13.16 20.84 -14.73
N CYS A 333 -12.77 19.66 -14.23
CA CYS A 333 -12.65 18.42 -14.98
C CYS A 333 -13.82 17.49 -14.64
N THR A 334 -14.33 16.75 -15.61
CA THR A 334 -15.45 15.83 -15.39
C THR A 334 -15.01 14.38 -15.34
N LEU A 335 -15.79 13.51 -14.69
CA LEU A 335 -15.61 12.07 -14.75
C LEU A 335 -16.34 11.53 -15.99
N GLY A 336 -15.59 11.08 -17.00
CA GLY A 336 -16.13 10.58 -18.27
C GLY A 336 -16.59 9.12 -18.20
N GLY A 337 -16.08 8.35 -17.28
CA GLY A 337 -16.39 6.92 -17.16
C GLY A 337 -15.33 6.15 -16.37
N GLY A 338 -15.41 4.84 -16.49
CA GLY A 338 -14.42 3.95 -15.85
C GLY A 338 -14.89 2.51 -15.84
N ASN A 339 -14.14 1.68 -15.16
CA ASN A 339 -14.43 0.26 -15.00
C ASN A 339 -14.11 -0.19 -13.57
N ILE A 340 -14.77 -1.25 -13.12
CA ILE A 340 -14.45 -1.93 -11.86
C ILE A 340 -14.17 -3.39 -12.20
N SER A 341 -13.08 -3.92 -11.69
CA SER A 341 -12.70 -5.32 -11.88
C SER A 341 -12.15 -5.91 -10.59
N ALA A 342 -12.13 -7.24 -10.49
CA ALA A 342 -11.43 -7.91 -9.41
C ALA A 342 -9.91 -7.77 -9.59
N GLY A 343 -9.18 -7.59 -8.49
CA GLY A 343 -7.71 -7.49 -8.46
C GLY A 343 -7.13 -8.06 -7.17
N PHE A 344 -5.82 -8.26 -7.15
CA PHE A 344 -5.12 -8.72 -5.94
C PHE A 344 -4.77 -7.56 -5.00
N GLU A 345 -4.59 -6.36 -5.54
CA GLU A 345 -4.23 -5.14 -4.84
C GLU A 345 -5.13 -4.01 -5.31
N LEU A 346 -5.43 -3.07 -4.42
CA LEU A 346 -6.18 -1.88 -4.81
C LEU A 346 -5.34 -1.07 -5.78
N THR A 347 -5.83 -1.00 -7.02
CA THR A 347 -5.17 -0.27 -8.10
C THR A 347 -6.16 0.68 -8.75
N LEU A 348 -5.71 1.90 -8.99
CA LEU A 348 -6.42 2.92 -9.73
C LEU A 348 -5.62 3.24 -10.99
N ASP A 349 -6.15 2.87 -12.16
CA ASP A 349 -5.61 3.28 -13.46
C ASP A 349 -6.44 4.45 -13.97
N LEU A 350 -5.82 5.59 -14.17
CA LEU A 350 -6.48 6.82 -14.57
C LEU A 350 -6.05 7.23 -15.98
N PHE A 351 -7.01 7.72 -16.76
CA PHE A 351 -6.80 8.32 -18.07
C PHE A 351 -7.38 9.72 -18.05
N ALA A 352 -6.59 10.72 -18.41
CA ALA A 352 -7.07 12.09 -18.49
C ALA A 352 -6.97 12.61 -19.92
N ILE A 353 -7.99 13.36 -20.31
CA ILE A 353 -8.05 14.09 -21.57
C ILE A 353 -8.09 15.57 -21.25
N GLY A 354 -7.17 16.32 -21.83
CA GLY A 354 -7.10 17.78 -21.78
C GLY A 354 -7.19 18.41 -23.16
N ARG A 355 -7.39 19.72 -23.17
CA ARG A 355 -7.30 20.56 -24.36
C ARG A 355 -6.00 21.34 -24.31
N GLY A 356 -5.08 21.02 -25.21
CA GLY A 356 -3.82 21.74 -25.42
C GLY A 356 -4.06 23.16 -25.94
N ARG A 357 -3.06 24.00 -25.83
CA ARG A 357 -3.03 25.34 -26.40
C ARG A 357 -2.75 25.26 -27.90
N GLU A 358 -3.21 26.26 -28.66
CA GLU A 358 -2.93 26.35 -30.10
C GLU A 358 -1.56 26.96 -30.38
N ASP A 359 -1.10 27.84 -29.50
CA ASP A 359 0.06 28.69 -29.67
C ASP A 359 1.36 28.07 -29.14
N ILE A 360 1.28 27.15 -28.17
CA ILE A 360 2.45 26.57 -27.53
C ILE A 360 2.16 25.18 -26.95
N PHE A 361 3.10 24.26 -27.17
CA PHE A 361 3.12 22.95 -26.53
C PHE A 361 4.55 22.66 -26.04
N PRO A 362 4.78 22.51 -24.73
CA PRO A 362 6.11 22.27 -24.21
C PRO A 362 6.58 20.84 -24.47
N VAL A 363 7.88 20.68 -24.72
CA VAL A 363 8.51 19.38 -24.95
C VAL A 363 9.83 19.28 -24.19
N ARG A 364 10.16 18.09 -23.72
CA ARG A 364 11.42 17.83 -22.99
C ARG A 364 12.67 18.13 -23.83
N SER A 365 12.57 18.12 -25.15
CA SER A 365 13.66 18.30 -26.10
C SER A 365 13.96 19.77 -26.46
N ALA A 366 13.34 20.72 -25.76
CA ALA A 366 13.49 22.15 -26.11
C ALA A 366 14.55 22.91 -25.29
N ALA A 367 15.25 22.25 -24.37
CA ALA A 367 16.36 22.88 -23.65
C ALA A 367 17.55 23.14 -24.59
N ARG A 368 18.30 24.21 -24.33
CA ARG A 368 19.46 24.58 -25.14
C ARG A 368 20.65 24.97 -24.24
N PRO A 369 21.89 24.82 -24.73
CA PRO A 369 23.05 25.37 -24.04
C PRO A 369 22.86 26.86 -23.74
N GLY A 370 23.21 27.26 -22.51
CA GLY A 370 23.02 28.63 -22.03
C GLY A 370 21.65 28.90 -21.38
N TYR A 371 20.72 27.93 -21.39
CA TYR A 371 19.52 27.97 -20.55
C TYR A 371 19.89 27.55 -19.13
N ASN A 372 19.16 28.08 -18.14
CA ASN A 372 19.18 27.54 -16.78
C ASN A 372 17.96 26.64 -16.57
N LEU A 373 18.13 25.69 -15.66
CA LEU A 373 17.04 24.87 -15.11
C LEU A 373 16.44 25.53 -13.89
N TYR A 374 15.11 25.56 -13.84
CA TYR A 374 14.35 26.15 -12.75
C TYR A 374 13.24 25.20 -12.31
N CYS A 375 12.87 25.26 -11.04
CA CYS A 375 11.74 24.55 -10.48
C CYS A 375 10.70 25.53 -9.93
N THR A 376 9.41 25.20 -10.05
CA THR A 376 8.30 26.08 -9.66
C THR A 376 8.05 26.16 -8.16
N GLY A 377 8.60 25.24 -7.39
CA GLY A 377 8.43 25.19 -5.93
C GLY A 377 9.38 24.22 -5.24
N PRO A 378 9.27 24.09 -3.92
CA PRO A 378 10.19 23.29 -3.11
C PRO A 378 10.11 21.81 -3.43
N LEU A 379 11.27 21.13 -3.41
CA LEU A 379 11.45 19.72 -3.71
C LEU A 379 11.86 18.92 -2.47
N GLY A 380 11.68 17.60 -2.53
CA GLY A 380 12.05 16.65 -1.48
C GLY A 380 11.07 16.61 -0.30
N LEU A 381 10.02 17.45 -0.32
CA LEU A 381 9.04 17.49 0.77
C LEU A 381 8.16 16.26 0.79
N SER A 382 7.76 15.75 -0.38
CA SER A 382 6.96 14.52 -0.48
C SER A 382 7.74 13.32 0.04
N ARG A 383 9.00 13.17 -0.35
CA ARG A 383 9.87 12.09 0.16
C ARG A 383 10.07 12.16 1.67
N ALA A 384 10.31 13.35 2.21
CA ALA A 384 10.44 13.55 3.65
C ALA A 384 9.11 13.25 4.38
N GLY A 385 7.97 13.57 3.76
CA GLY A 385 6.64 13.21 4.26
C GLY A 385 6.40 11.72 4.33
N LEU A 386 6.79 10.97 3.30
CA LEU A 386 6.77 9.51 3.30
C LEU A 386 7.65 8.95 4.44
N GLU A 387 8.87 9.47 4.61
CA GLU A 387 9.76 9.06 5.69
C GLU A 387 9.18 9.37 7.08
N ALA A 388 8.47 10.49 7.25
CA ALA A 388 7.77 10.83 8.48
C ALA A 388 6.64 9.84 8.79
N LEU A 389 5.84 9.47 7.78
CA LEU A 389 4.79 8.44 7.90
C LEU A 389 5.35 7.07 8.29
N ILE A 390 6.43 6.63 7.65
CA ILE A 390 7.12 5.37 7.97
C ILE A 390 7.60 5.37 9.43
N ARG A 391 8.12 6.51 9.91
CA ARG A 391 8.62 6.69 11.27
C ARG A 391 7.52 6.99 12.28
N LYS A 392 6.27 7.19 11.83
CA LYS A 392 5.13 7.60 12.66
C LYS A 392 5.42 8.90 13.45
N ASP A 393 6.03 9.86 12.76
CA ASP A 393 6.37 11.16 13.34
C ASP A 393 5.35 12.22 12.92
N ASP A 394 4.39 12.46 13.78
CA ASP A 394 3.29 13.40 13.57
C ASP A 394 3.71 14.88 13.82
N THR A 395 5.00 15.15 14.07
CA THR A 395 5.48 16.53 14.29
C THR A 395 5.76 17.29 12.99
N PHE A 396 5.69 16.62 11.83
CA PHE A 396 5.97 17.19 10.51
C PHE A 396 4.74 17.11 9.58
N ASP A 397 3.62 17.64 10.04
CA ASP A 397 2.34 17.60 9.29
C ASP A 397 2.44 18.23 7.91
N GLU A 398 3.25 19.28 7.74
CA GLU A 398 3.48 19.93 6.45
C GLU A 398 4.10 18.95 5.43
N LEU A 399 5.07 18.14 5.86
CA LEU A 399 5.72 17.15 5.00
C LEU A 399 4.76 16.01 4.65
N THR A 400 4.06 15.48 5.65
CA THR A 400 3.08 14.40 5.42
C THR A 400 1.92 14.87 4.53
N ALA A 401 1.53 16.14 4.65
CA ALA A 401 0.52 16.75 3.78
C ALA A 401 1.01 16.83 2.33
N LYS A 402 2.27 17.15 2.05
CA LYS A 402 2.81 17.16 0.68
C LYS A 402 2.75 15.78 0.03
N PHE A 403 3.10 14.71 0.76
CA PHE A 403 2.97 13.34 0.26
C PHE A 403 1.51 12.94 0.01
N LYS A 404 0.60 13.29 0.94
CA LYS A 404 -0.82 12.89 0.88
C LYS A 404 -1.64 13.71 -0.11
N PHE A 405 -1.29 14.98 -0.30
CA PHE A 405 -2.04 15.96 -1.07
C PHE A 405 -1.15 16.70 -2.07
N PRO A 406 -0.54 15.99 -3.04
CA PRO A 406 0.11 16.69 -4.15
C PRO A 406 -0.91 17.59 -4.87
N SER A 407 -0.44 18.54 -5.64
CA SER A 407 -1.30 19.43 -6.41
C SER A 407 -0.70 19.66 -7.79
N ALA A 408 -1.45 19.34 -8.83
CA ALA A 408 -1.07 19.66 -10.21
C ALA A 408 -0.93 21.19 -10.36
N ARG A 409 0.21 21.62 -10.89
CA ARG A 409 0.64 23.03 -10.92
C ARG A 409 0.12 23.78 -12.14
N PHE A 410 -1.21 23.81 -12.34
CA PHE A 410 -1.84 24.58 -13.43
C PHE A 410 -1.63 26.09 -13.28
N ASP A 411 -1.52 26.59 -12.06
CA ASP A 411 -1.14 27.97 -11.76
C ASP A 411 0.22 28.33 -12.37
N ALA A 412 1.22 27.52 -12.08
CA ALA A 412 2.56 27.72 -12.64
C ALA A 412 2.60 27.45 -14.15
N ALA A 413 1.92 26.41 -14.63
CA ALA A 413 1.83 26.08 -16.04
C ALA A 413 1.27 27.25 -16.87
N GLN A 414 0.28 27.98 -16.36
CA GLN A 414 -0.25 29.16 -17.01
C GLN A 414 0.81 30.24 -17.14
N VAL A 415 1.52 30.59 -16.06
CA VAL A 415 2.59 31.59 -16.08
C VAL A 415 3.70 31.21 -17.07
N LEU A 416 4.13 29.94 -17.04
CA LEU A 416 5.16 29.45 -17.94
C LEU A 416 4.72 29.53 -19.42
N ALA A 417 3.48 29.16 -19.72
CA ALA A 417 2.93 29.23 -21.08
C ALA A 417 2.80 30.68 -21.58
N GLU A 418 2.33 31.62 -20.75
CA GLU A 418 2.19 33.04 -21.07
C GLU A 418 3.55 33.71 -21.31
N ASN A 419 4.59 33.22 -20.65
CA ASN A 419 5.98 33.65 -20.88
C ASN A 419 6.68 32.87 -22.02
N GLY A 420 6.00 31.96 -22.72
CA GLY A 420 6.56 31.26 -23.88
C GLY A 420 7.63 30.22 -23.55
N VAL A 421 7.60 29.62 -22.36
CA VAL A 421 8.52 28.54 -21.98
C VAL A 421 8.17 27.26 -22.74
N THR A 422 9.13 26.69 -23.49
CA THR A 422 8.91 25.53 -24.36
C THR A 422 9.48 24.22 -23.83
N CYS A 423 10.29 24.26 -22.77
CA CYS A 423 10.89 23.07 -22.16
C CYS A 423 10.36 22.90 -20.73
N VAL A 424 9.48 21.92 -20.52
CA VAL A 424 8.86 21.63 -19.22
C VAL A 424 8.68 20.13 -19.04
N ILE A 425 8.80 19.68 -17.80
CA ILE A 425 8.42 18.36 -17.28
C ILE A 425 7.94 18.53 -15.85
N ASP A 426 7.06 17.68 -15.35
CA ASP A 426 6.80 17.61 -13.91
C ASP A 426 7.87 16.79 -13.16
N VAL A 427 7.98 17.00 -11.86
CA VAL A 427 8.95 16.30 -11.00
C VAL A 427 8.24 15.15 -10.28
N SER A 428 8.29 13.98 -10.89
CA SER A 428 7.65 12.74 -10.39
C SER A 428 8.65 11.75 -9.81
N ASP A 429 9.83 11.57 -10.45
CA ASP A 429 10.87 10.61 -10.02
C ASP A 429 12.04 11.27 -9.28
N GLY A 430 11.96 12.56 -9.05
CA GLY A 430 12.97 13.38 -8.40
C GLY A 430 13.79 14.22 -9.37
N LEU A 431 14.30 15.34 -8.87
CA LEU A 431 14.98 16.35 -9.68
C LEU A 431 16.08 15.77 -10.58
N ALA A 432 16.91 14.88 -10.05
CA ALA A 432 18.01 14.28 -10.82
C ALA A 432 17.53 13.45 -12.00
N GLY A 433 16.48 12.64 -11.80
CA GLY A 433 15.88 11.81 -12.84
C GLY A 433 15.21 12.63 -13.94
N ASP A 434 14.41 13.61 -13.55
CA ASP A 434 13.63 14.41 -14.49
C ASP A 434 14.51 15.41 -15.24
N ALA A 435 15.53 15.98 -14.59
CA ALA A 435 16.56 16.79 -15.26
C ALA A 435 17.37 15.98 -16.30
N LYS A 436 17.68 14.72 -15.97
CA LYS A 436 18.33 13.80 -16.92
C LYS A 436 17.47 13.55 -18.16
N ARG A 437 16.15 13.39 -17.99
CA ARG A 437 15.22 13.21 -19.13
C ARG A 437 15.20 14.44 -20.05
N ILE A 438 15.24 15.66 -19.48
CA ILE A 438 15.40 16.88 -20.27
C ILE A 438 16.74 16.87 -20.99
N ALA A 439 17.83 16.54 -20.31
CA ALA A 439 19.17 16.53 -20.87
C ALA A 439 19.30 15.53 -22.05
N GLU A 440 18.79 14.31 -21.87
CA GLU A 440 18.76 13.26 -22.91
C GLU A 440 17.90 13.67 -24.11
N ALA A 441 16.68 14.16 -23.87
CA ALA A 441 15.77 14.56 -24.94
C ALA A 441 16.27 15.79 -25.72
N SER A 442 17.02 16.67 -25.09
CA SER A 442 17.57 17.90 -25.68
C SER A 442 18.98 17.76 -26.22
N GLU A 443 19.63 16.59 -26.04
CA GLU A 443 21.02 16.33 -26.41
C GLU A 443 22.02 17.35 -25.80
N VAL A 444 21.78 17.73 -24.52
CA VAL A 444 22.62 18.67 -23.76
C VAL A 444 23.23 17.98 -22.54
N SER A 445 24.19 18.62 -21.91
CA SER A 445 24.61 18.29 -20.55
C SER A 445 23.92 19.21 -19.56
N VAL A 446 23.43 18.67 -18.45
CA VAL A 446 22.84 19.42 -17.35
C VAL A 446 23.77 19.35 -16.13
N SER A 447 24.08 20.51 -15.56
CA SER A 447 24.72 20.64 -14.26
C SER A 447 23.67 21.04 -13.23
N ILE A 448 23.50 20.23 -12.17
CA ILE A 448 22.66 20.61 -11.04
C ILE A 448 23.47 21.47 -10.08
N ASP A 449 22.89 22.60 -9.68
CA ASP A 449 23.48 23.57 -8.76
C ASP A 449 22.39 24.05 -7.79
N LEU A 450 22.33 23.39 -6.61
CA LEU A 450 21.31 23.66 -5.61
C LEU A 450 21.67 24.89 -4.77
N THR A 451 20.88 25.93 -4.90
CA THR A 451 20.99 27.13 -4.05
C THR A 451 20.32 26.90 -2.69
N PRO A 452 20.57 27.73 -1.67
CA PRO A 452 19.87 27.61 -0.38
C PRO A 452 18.34 27.67 -0.48
N ARG A 453 17.76 28.25 -1.55
CA ARG A 453 16.31 28.27 -1.81
C ARG A 453 15.74 26.88 -2.11
N ALA A 454 16.57 25.93 -2.56
CA ALA A 454 16.15 24.55 -2.79
C ALA A 454 15.80 23.82 -1.49
N PHE A 455 16.29 24.29 -0.35
CA PHE A 455 16.16 23.61 0.92
C PHE A 455 15.08 24.25 1.79
N HIS A 456 13.88 23.73 1.73
CA HIS A 456 12.78 24.22 2.58
C HIS A 456 13.12 24.03 4.07
N PRO A 457 12.83 25.03 4.95
CA PRO A 457 13.21 24.96 6.37
C PRO A 457 12.70 23.72 7.11
N THR A 458 11.47 23.27 6.79
CA THR A 458 10.87 22.08 7.39
C THR A 458 11.61 20.79 6.95
N LEU A 459 12.03 20.71 5.67
CA LEU A 459 12.88 19.62 5.17
C LEU A 459 14.22 19.58 5.92
N VAL A 460 14.89 20.72 6.05
CA VAL A 460 16.17 20.83 6.77
C VAL A 460 16.02 20.38 8.23
N SER A 461 14.94 20.81 8.89
CA SER A 461 14.65 20.44 10.28
C SER A 461 14.41 18.94 10.43
N PHE A 462 13.66 18.34 9.51
CA PHE A 462 13.42 16.90 9.46
C PHE A 462 14.73 16.12 9.26
N CYS A 463 15.49 16.49 8.23
CA CYS A 463 16.76 15.85 7.92
C CYS A 463 17.76 15.94 9.08
N LYS A 464 17.84 17.09 9.76
CA LYS A 464 18.65 17.25 10.97
C LYS A 464 18.23 16.29 12.09
N LYS A 465 16.93 16.15 12.35
CA LYS A 465 16.38 15.25 13.38
C LYS A 465 16.79 13.80 13.13
N TYR A 466 16.75 13.36 11.87
CA TYR A 466 16.97 11.96 11.50
C TYR A 466 18.35 11.68 10.90
N ARG A 467 19.25 12.67 10.85
CA ARG A 467 20.60 12.57 10.26
C ARG A 467 20.57 12.13 8.80
N LEU A 468 19.63 12.69 8.04
CA LEU A 468 19.46 12.47 6.61
C LEU A 468 20.07 13.63 5.82
N SER A 469 20.36 13.43 4.54
CA SER A 469 20.81 14.48 3.64
C SER A 469 19.63 15.24 3.02
N PRO A 470 19.46 16.54 3.24
CA PRO A 470 18.47 17.33 2.51
C PRO A 470 18.70 17.31 1.00
N GLU A 471 19.97 17.26 0.58
CA GLU A 471 20.35 17.21 -0.83
C GLU A 471 19.87 15.92 -1.49
N GLU A 472 20.07 14.75 -0.84
CA GLU A 472 19.53 13.49 -1.33
C GLU A 472 17.99 13.51 -1.44
N MET A 473 17.31 14.13 -0.47
CA MET A 473 15.84 14.25 -0.51
C MET A 473 15.38 15.11 -1.68
N VAL A 474 16.09 16.19 -2.02
CA VAL A 474 15.78 17.05 -3.18
C VAL A 474 16.11 16.36 -4.50
N LEU A 475 17.26 15.69 -4.60
CA LEU A 475 17.74 15.13 -5.85
C LEU A 475 17.04 13.81 -6.24
N ALA A 476 16.82 12.93 -5.26
CA ALA A 476 16.25 11.59 -5.48
C ALA A 476 14.83 11.42 -4.93
N GLY A 477 14.28 12.43 -4.26
CA GLY A 477 12.90 12.42 -3.77
C GLY A 477 11.92 12.63 -4.90
N GLY A 478 11.04 11.65 -5.14
CA GLY A 478 9.95 11.76 -6.10
C GLY A 478 8.65 12.28 -5.48
N GLU A 479 7.61 12.32 -6.32
CA GLU A 479 6.22 12.68 -5.98
C GLU A 479 6.02 14.13 -5.48
N ASP A 480 6.90 15.07 -5.84
CA ASP A 480 6.71 16.50 -5.50
C ASP A 480 5.72 17.20 -6.44
N TYR A 481 5.60 16.75 -7.69
CA TYR A 481 4.68 17.26 -8.73
C TYR A 481 4.77 18.77 -8.95
N GLU A 482 5.96 19.34 -8.73
CA GLU A 482 6.33 20.67 -9.20
C GLU A 482 6.71 20.61 -10.69
N LEU A 483 6.81 21.77 -11.38
CA LEU A 483 7.27 21.79 -12.77
C LEU A 483 8.77 22.16 -12.81
N LEU A 484 9.53 21.35 -13.52
CA LEU A 484 10.93 21.61 -13.88
C LEU A 484 10.95 22.15 -15.31
N PHE A 485 11.58 23.30 -15.51
CA PHE A 485 11.60 23.96 -16.82
C PHE A 485 12.96 24.57 -17.13
N ALA A 486 13.24 24.72 -18.43
CA ALA A 486 14.45 25.36 -18.91
C ALA A 486 14.13 26.58 -19.74
N CYS A 487 14.79 27.70 -19.43
CA CYS A 487 14.70 28.95 -20.20
C CYS A 487 15.95 29.81 -20.01
N THR A 488 16.03 30.94 -20.76
CA THR A 488 17.12 31.90 -20.59
C THR A 488 16.99 32.64 -19.25
N PRO A 489 18.11 33.08 -18.63
CA PRO A 489 18.06 33.86 -17.38
C PRO A 489 17.20 35.13 -17.48
N GLY A 490 17.27 35.84 -18.63
CA GLY A 490 16.47 37.06 -18.82
C GLY A 490 14.95 36.78 -18.90
N LEU A 491 14.53 35.62 -19.42
CA LEU A 491 13.13 35.24 -19.40
C LEU A 491 12.67 34.89 -17.97
N PHE A 492 13.54 34.24 -17.20
CA PHE A 492 13.23 33.87 -15.83
C PHE A 492 12.99 35.08 -14.91
N GLU A 493 13.64 36.20 -15.13
CA GLU A 493 13.41 37.44 -14.38
C GLU A 493 11.95 37.92 -14.46
N ASN A 494 11.24 37.65 -15.56
CA ASN A 494 9.82 37.95 -15.69
C ASN A 494 8.97 36.90 -14.97
N ILE A 495 9.29 35.62 -15.15
CA ILE A 495 8.59 34.48 -14.52
C ILE A 495 8.66 34.59 -12.99
N GLU A 496 9.82 34.93 -12.41
CA GLU A 496 10.00 35.04 -10.96
C GLU A 496 9.11 36.11 -10.32
N LYS A 497 8.77 37.19 -11.05
CA LYS A 497 7.83 38.21 -10.56
C LYS A 497 6.40 37.68 -10.39
N GLU A 498 5.99 36.79 -11.28
CA GLU A 498 4.65 36.20 -11.29
C GLU A 498 4.60 34.90 -10.47
N LEU A 499 5.74 34.19 -10.38
CA LEU A 499 5.90 32.94 -9.65
C LEU A 499 7.09 33.02 -8.67
N PRO A 500 6.95 33.75 -7.55
CA PRO A 500 8.06 33.98 -6.59
C PRO A 500 8.59 32.70 -5.92
N SER A 501 7.82 31.60 -5.97
CA SER A 501 8.26 30.29 -5.47
C SER A 501 9.27 29.59 -6.40
N ALA A 502 9.40 30.02 -7.65
CA ALA A 502 10.34 29.45 -8.59
C ALA A 502 11.79 29.83 -8.26
N PHE A 503 12.70 28.92 -8.50
CA PHE A 503 14.14 29.14 -8.27
C PHE A 503 15.00 28.29 -9.21
N SER A 504 16.26 28.71 -9.39
CA SER A 504 17.25 27.98 -10.19
C SER A 504 17.71 26.72 -9.46
N VAL A 505 17.82 25.62 -10.22
CA VAL A 505 18.33 24.32 -9.77
C VAL A 505 19.52 23.83 -10.58
N GLY A 506 19.91 24.54 -11.64
CA GLY A 506 21.04 24.13 -12.48
C GLY A 506 21.12 24.90 -13.80
N SER A 507 21.93 24.39 -14.72
CA SER A 507 22.17 24.98 -16.03
C SER A 507 22.32 23.91 -17.13
N CYS A 508 21.99 24.29 -18.38
CA CYS A 508 22.16 23.49 -19.58
C CYS A 508 23.44 23.93 -20.31
N LEU A 509 24.30 22.97 -20.58
CA LEU A 509 25.61 23.16 -21.19
C LEU A 509 25.65 22.45 -22.55
N GLU A 510 26.60 22.82 -23.41
CA GLU A 510 26.97 21.99 -24.58
C GLU A 510 27.24 20.54 -24.10
N PHE A 511 26.89 19.55 -24.94
CA PHE A 511 27.08 18.15 -24.59
C PHE A 511 28.55 17.82 -24.30
N GLN A 512 28.82 17.32 -23.07
CA GLN A 512 30.17 17.07 -22.55
C GLN A 512 30.48 15.55 -22.47
N GLY A 513 29.84 14.72 -23.29
CA GLY A 513 30.03 13.27 -23.26
C GLY A 513 29.17 12.54 -22.19
N THR A 514 28.46 13.31 -21.35
CA THR A 514 27.46 12.81 -20.41
C THR A 514 26.31 13.80 -20.28
N HIS A 515 25.09 13.30 -20.09
CA HIS A 515 23.90 14.15 -19.93
C HIS A 515 23.81 14.82 -18.57
N MET A 516 24.45 14.24 -17.52
CA MET A 516 24.50 14.83 -16.20
C MET A 516 25.95 15.04 -15.79
N VAL A 517 26.29 16.28 -15.42
CA VAL A 517 27.61 16.65 -14.89
C VAL A 517 27.46 17.09 -13.42
N ASN A 518 28.53 16.95 -12.65
CA ASN A 518 28.59 17.31 -11.22
C ASN A 518 27.56 16.59 -10.32
N MET A 519 27.09 15.41 -10.75
CA MET A 519 26.19 14.60 -9.90
C MET A 519 26.99 13.77 -8.89
N PRO A 520 26.58 13.71 -7.63
CA PRO A 520 27.12 12.76 -6.67
C PRO A 520 26.92 11.32 -7.17
N GLY A 521 28.00 10.50 -7.18
CA GLY A 521 28.02 9.20 -7.83
C GLY A 521 27.07 8.11 -7.28
N ASN A 522 26.31 8.41 -6.21
CA ASN A 522 25.41 7.47 -5.53
C ASN A 522 23.93 7.84 -5.64
N ILE A 523 23.56 8.87 -6.39
CA ILE A 523 22.17 9.29 -6.52
C ILE A 523 21.52 8.58 -7.71
N SER A 524 20.55 7.73 -7.43
CA SER A 524 19.66 7.11 -8.43
C SER A 524 18.23 7.63 -8.24
N SER A 525 17.59 8.02 -9.34
CA SER A 525 16.15 8.29 -9.36
C SER A 525 15.35 7.03 -9.05
N PHE A 526 14.12 7.19 -8.60
CA PHE A 526 13.20 6.08 -8.45
C PHE A 526 12.98 5.37 -9.79
N GLN A 527 13.01 4.04 -9.80
CA GLN A 527 12.71 3.23 -10.98
C GLN A 527 11.84 2.03 -10.57
N HIS A 528 10.70 1.88 -11.24
CA HIS A 528 9.87 0.69 -11.06
C HIS A 528 10.62 -0.57 -11.51
N GLY A 529 10.66 -1.60 -10.64
CA GLY A 529 11.24 -2.91 -10.98
C GLY A 529 12.74 -3.08 -10.70
N ILE A 530 13.45 -2.05 -10.26
CA ILE A 530 14.82 -2.17 -9.73
C ILE A 530 14.74 -2.01 -8.20
N ARG A 531 14.95 -3.10 -7.48
CA ARG A 531 15.04 -3.17 -6.00
C ARG A 531 16.46 -3.53 -5.58
#